data_95da6f88cab11b5f426fd85beaf7f8ad
#
_entry.id   95da6f88cab11b5f426fd85beaf7f8ad
#
_cell.length_a   1.000
_cell.length_b   1.000
_cell.length_c   1.000
_cell.angle_alpha   90.00
_cell.angle_beta   90.00
_cell.angle_gamma   90.00
#
_symmetry.space_group_name_H-M   'P 1'
#
loop_
_entity.id
_entity.type
_entity.pdbx_description
1 polymer ?
#
loop_
_entity_poly.entity_id
_entity_poly.type
_entity_poly.pdbx_seq_one_letter_code
_entity_poly.pdbx_strand_id
1 'polypeptide(L)'
;MASLVDVVGHVNDPGIDVLEVLESMDIVSEFPEKVLEEAERVPDAPTESDLEGRLDLRDEITFTIDGVDAKDLDDAVHIKRLKNGNFELGVHIADVSYYVKEGSELDKEALNRATSVYVTDRVVPMLPERLSNGICSLNPNVDRLTQSAIMEIDAKGRVVKHTITQTVIKTTFRMTYSDVNDIIAGNQEKAEQFKKIVPSIDNMVQLHKILESMRFKRGALNFDTNEAKIMVNKEGRPVDIVLRQRGIAERMIESFMLVANETVAEHFAKLNLPFIYRIHEEPKAEKVQKFIDYASSFGIRIYGTALSLIHISEPTRPYS
;
A
#
# COMPACT_ATOMS: atom_id res chain seq x y z
N MET A 1 -27.54 34.24 -16.44
CA MET A 1 -28.19 33.07 -17.10
C MET A 1 -27.33 31.87 -16.81
N ALA A 2 -27.92 30.78 -16.32
CA ALA A 2 -27.21 29.50 -16.22
C ALA A 2 -27.50 28.69 -17.49
N SER A 3 -26.51 28.03 -18.06
CA SER A 3 -26.68 27.09 -19.18
C SER A 3 -26.46 25.66 -18.63
N LEU A 4 -27.30 24.73 -19.08
CA LEU A 4 -27.10 23.33 -18.82
C LEU A 4 -25.85 22.90 -19.60
N VAL A 5 -24.86 22.33 -18.89
CA VAL A 5 -23.60 21.86 -19.47
C VAL A 5 -23.68 20.38 -19.75
N ASP A 6 -24.17 19.58 -18.78
CA ASP A 6 -24.31 18.14 -18.90
C ASP A 6 -25.42 17.61 -17.99
N VAL A 7 -25.82 16.34 -18.18
CA VAL A 7 -26.77 15.60 -17.36
C VAL A 7 -26.09 14.37 -16.79
N VAL A 8 -25.76 14.41 -15.52
CA VAL A 8 -25.06 13.32 -14.83
C VAL A 8 -25.88 12.03 -14.76
N GLY A 9 -27.22 12.15 -14.65
CA GLY A 9 -28.14 11.02 -14.60
C GLY A 9 -29.49 11.40 -13.97
N HIS A 10 -30.36 10.40 -13.79
CA HIS A 10 -31.64 10.60 -13.12
C HIS A 10 -31.50 10.32 -11.62
N VAL A 11 -32.18 11.10 -10.78
CA VAL A 11 -32.10 11.03 -9.29
C VAL A 11 -32.37 9.63 -8.70
N ASN A 12 -33.07 8.75 -9.42
CA ASN A 12 -33.35 7.37 -8.98
C ASN A 12 -32.41 6.34 -9.60
N ASP A 13 -31.41 6.75 -10.39
CA ASP A 13 -30.46 5.83 -10.99
C ASP A 13 -29.53 5.27 -9.90
N PRO A 14 -29.22 3.97 -9.89
CA PRO A 14 -28.27 3.41 -8.93
C PRO A 14 -26.88 4.05 -9.04
N GLY A 15 -26.30 4.50 -7.91
CA GLY A 15 -24.98 5.11 -7.87
C GLY A 15 -24.91 6.55 -8.37
N ILE A 16 -26.06 7.22 -8.61
CA ILE A 16 -26.10 8.62 -9.01
C ILE A 16 -25.54 9.54 -7.93
N ASP A 17 -25.80 9.23 -6.67
CA ASP A 17 -25.28 9.93 -5.50
C ASP A 17 -23.75 9.93 -5.47
N VAL A 18 -23.12 8.83 -5.84
CA VAL A 18 -21.65 8.74 -5.97
C VAL A 18 -21.17 9.60 -7.14
N LEU A 19 -21.87 9.57 -8.29
CA LEU A 19 -21.51 10.40 -9.45
C LEU A 19 -21.67 11.89 -9.14
N GLU A 20 -22.73 12.30 -8.42
CA GLU A 20 -22.90 13.69 -7.98
C GLU A 20 -21.72 14.15 -7.10
N VAL A 21 -21.24 13.29 -6.19
CA VAL A 21 -20.07 13.62 -5.36
C VAL A 21 -18.81 13.78 -6.21
N LEU A 22 -18.58 12.86 -7.15
CA LEU A 22 -17.41 12.93 -8.05
C LEU A 22 -17.43 14.22 -8.88
N GLU A 23 -18.56 14.53 -9.50
CA GLU A 23 -18.76 15.77 -10.29
C GLU A 23 -18.58 17.02 -9.42
N SER A 24 -19.13 17.04 -8.19
CA SER A 24 -18.99 18.19 -7.28
C SER A 24 -17.56 18.44 -6.83
N MET A 25 -16.68 17.46 -7.01
CA MET A 25 -15.26 17.52 -6.70
C MET A 25 -14.37 17.65 -7.94
N ASP A 26 -14.97 17.89 -9.11
CA ASP A 26 -14.29 17.95 -10.42
C ASP A 26 -13.48 16.67 -10.74
N ILE A 27 -13.97 15.49 -10.26
CA ILE A 27 -13.31 14.21 -10.50
C ILE A 27 -13.86 13.58 -11.77
N VAL A 28 -13.06 13.62 -12.84
CA VAL A 28 -13.43 13.05 -14.14
C VAL A 28 -13.09 11.56 -14.20
N SER A 29 -14.08 10.72 -14.45
CA SER A 29 -13.90 9.26 -14.51
C SER A 29 -13.23 8.80 -15.81
N GLU A 30 -13.51 9.46 -16.93
CA GLU A 30 -13.03 9.11 -18.26
C GLU A 30 -11.61 9.61 -18.50
N PHE A 31 -10.83 8.87 -19.27
CA PHE A 31 -9.51 9.31 -19.73
C PHE A 31 -9.59 9.96 -21.11
N PRO A 32 -8.79 10.99 -21.38
CA PRO A 32 -8.65 11.55 -22.72
C PRO A 32 -8.19 10.50 -23.73
N GLU A 33 -8.66 10.59 -24.97
CA GLU A 33 -8.35 9.63 -26.04
C GLU A 33 -6.84 9.43 -26.25
N LYS A 34 -6.05 10.51 -26.23
CA LYS A 34 -4.60 10.45 -26.36
C LYS A 34 -3.92 9.64 -25.26
N VAL A 35 -4.45 9.69 -24.05
CA VAL A 35 -3.96 8.91 -22.90
C VAL A 35 -4.26 7.44 -23.11
N LEU A 36 -5.46 7.10 -23.59
CA LEU A 36 -5.85 5.73 -23.90
C LEU A 36 -5.03 5.16 -25.07
N GLU A 37 -4.82 5.94 -26.14
CA GLU A 37 -3.95 5.56 -27.25
C GLU A 37 -2.51 5.28 -26.81
N GLU A 38 -1.98 6.09 -25.90
CA GLU A 38 -0.64 5.86 -25.35
C GLU A 38 -0.60 4.60 -24.48
N ALA A 39 -1.61 4.40 -23.63
CA ALA A 39 -1.74 3.20 -22.81
C ALA A 39 -1.78 1.91 -23.67
N GLU A 40 -2.48 1.93 -24.81
CA GLU A 40 -2.56 0.78 -25.72
C GLU A 40 -1.21 0.40 -26.37
N ARG A 41 -0.26 1.34 -26.44
CA ARG A 41 1.10 1.07 -26.93
C ARG A 41 2.02 0.41 -25.90
N VAL A 42 1.62 0.45 -24.62
CA VAL A 42 2.39 -0.21 -23.56
C VAL A 42 2.25 -1.74 -23.72
N PRO A 43 3.36 -2.51 -23.71
CA PRO A 43 3.30 -3.95 -23.88
C PRO A 43 2.61 -4.65 -22.70
N ASP A 44 2.10 -5.88 -22.93
CA ASP A 44 1.46 -6.68 -21.87
C ASP A 44 2.46 -7.38 -20.94
N ALA A 45 3.71 -7.48 -21.37
CA ALA A 45 4.80 -8.07 -20.61
C ALA A 45 6.13 -7.34 -20.89
N PRO A 46 7.07 -7.34 -19.95
CA PRO A 46 8.42 -6.83 -20.20
C PRO A 46 9.12 -7.67 -21.26
N THR A 47 9.93 -7.01 -22.10
CA THR A 47 10.79 -7.64 -23.10
C THR A 47 12.15 -7.99 -22.48
N GLU A 48 12.94 -8.83 -23.15
CA GLU A 48 14.30 -9.17 -22.69
C GLU A 48 15.19 -7.93 -22.49
N SER A 49 15.04 -6.92 -23.34
CA SER A 49 15.77 -5.64 -23.17
C SER A 49 15.37 -4.86 -21.93
N ASP A 50 14.16 -5.03 -21.43
CA ASP A 50 13.66 -4.36 -20.22
C ASP A 50 14.25 -5.00 -18.94
N LEU A 51 14.76 -6.23 -19.07
CA LEU A 51 15.38 -6.96 -17.95
C LEU A 51 16.87 -6.61 -17.79
N GLU A 52 17.48 -5.99 -18.78
CA GLU A 52 18.92 -5.68 -18.76
C GLU A 52 19.25 -4.73 -17.59
N GLY A 53 20.27 -5.10 -16.81
CA GLY A 53 20.70 -4.34 -15.64
C GLY A 53 19.85 -4.49 -14.40
N ARG A 54 18.74 -5.24 -14.45
CA ARG A 54 17.89 -5.54 -13.31
C ARG A 54 18.34 -6.79 -12.56
N LEU A 55 18.18 -6.80 -11.27
CA LEU A 55 18.39 -8.01 -10.47
C LEU A 55 17.23 -8.98 -10.71
N ASP A 56 17.55 -10.19 -11.18
CA ASP A 56 16.57 -11.23 -11.43
C ASP A 56 16.19 -11.95 -10.12
N LEU A 57 14.93 -11.83 -9.73
CA LEU A 57 14.35 -12.47 -8.55
C LEU A 57 13.16 -13.37 -8.90
N ARG A 58 13.03 -13.80 -10.15
CA ARG A 58 11.92 -14.64 -10.62
C ARG A 58 11.87 -16.02 -9.97
N ASP A 59 13.02 -16.50 -9.49
CA ASP A 59 13.11 -17.78 -8.76
C ASP A 59 12.74 -17.66 -7.26
N GLU A 60 12.60 -16.43 -6.76
CA GLU A 60 12.18 -16.19 -5.37
C GLU A 60 10.68 -16.45 -5.20
N ILE A 61 10.32 -17.05 -4.06
CA ILE A 61 8.91 -17.21 -3.69
C ILE A 61 8.36 -15.85 -3.24
N THR A 62 7.84 -15.11 -4.19
CA THR A 62 7.17 -13.82 -3.96
C THR A 62 5.67 -13.97 -4.07
N PHE A 63 4.91 -13.18 -3.32
CA PHE A 63 3.46 -13.16 -3.40
C PHE A 63 2.90 -11.81 -2.94
N THR A 64 1.72 -11.47 -3.43
CA THR A 64 0.96 -10.29 -2.99
C THR A 64 -0.05 -10.70 -1.91
N ILE A 65 -0.44 -9.78 -1.03
CA ILE A 65 -1.49 -9.99 -0.01
C ILE A 65 -2.37 -8.75 0.02
N ASP A 66 -3.58 -8.86 -0.53
CA ASP A 66 -4.46 -7.73 -0.79
C ASP A 66 -5.91 -8.01 -0.40
N GLY A 67 -6.77 -7.03 -0.58
CA GLY A 67 -8.21 -7.23 -0.52
C GLY A 67 -8.70 -8.16 -1.64
N VAL A 68 -9.80 -8.87 -1.40
CA VAL A 68 -10.38 -9.81 -2.38
C VAL A 68 -10.72 -9.12 -3.70
N ASP A 69 -11.15 -7.87 -3.63
CA ASP A 69 -11.60 -7.07 -4.78
C ASP A 69 -10.46 -6.28 -5.45
N ALA A 70 -9.23 -6.29 -4.88
CA ALA A 70 -8.09 -5.55 -5.45
C ALA A 70 -7.70 -6.11 -6.81
N LYS A 71 -7.42 -5.23 -7.77
CA LYS A 71 -6.93 -5.57 -9.11
C LYS A 71 -5.56 -4.95 -9.38
N ASP A 72 -5.29 -3.83 -8.74
CA ASP A 72 -4.07 -3.04 -8.73
C ASP A 72 -3.13 -3.57 -7.63
N LEU A 73 -2.40 -4.62 -7.92
CA LEU A 73 -1.49 -5.26 -6.98
C LEU A 73 -0.14 -4.53 -7.04
N ASP A 74 0.00 -3.47 -6.24
CA ASP A 74 1.14 -2.55 -6.31
C ASP A 74 2.38 -3.06 -5.59
N ASP A 75 2.24 -3.95 -4.60
CA ASP A 75 3.32 -4.49 -3.80
C ASP A 75 3.31 -6.02 -3.70
N ALA A 76 4.49 -6.59 -3.66
CA ALA A 76 4.73 -8.00 -3.39
C ALA A 76 5.85 -8.14 -2.36
N VAL A 77 5.87 -9.26 -1.66
CA VAL A 77 6.85 -9.54 -0.63
C VAL A 77 7.47 -10.93 -0.79
N HIS A 78 8.72 -11.06 -0.36
CA HIS A 78 9.33 -12.35 -0.06
C HIS A 78 10.03 -12.30 1.30
N ILE A 79 10.17 -13.45 1.94
CA ILE A 79 10.87 -13.56 3.21
C ILE A 79 11.66 -14.87 3.30
N LYS A 80 12.85 -14.77 3.88
CA LYS A 80 13.71 -15.92 4.18
C LYS A 80 14.28 -15.81 5.60
N ARG A 81 14.53 -16.96 6.22
CA ARG A 81 15.33 -17.04 7.42
C ARG A 81 16.79 -17.27 7.03
N LEU A 82 17.67 -16.37 7.42
CA LEU A 82 19.09 -16.47 7.12
C LEU A 82 19.81 -17.39 8.10
N LYS A 83 21.00 -17.91 7.71
CA LYS A 83 21.81 -18.83 8.54
C LYS A 83 22.26 -18.20 9.87
N ASN A 84 22.41 -16.89 9.92
CA ASN A 84 22.78 -16.14 11.15
C ASN A 84 21.56 -15.88 12.07
N GLY A 85 20.37 -16.34 11.69
CA GLY A 85 19.15 -16.17 12.45
C GLY A 85 18.39 -14.86 12.17
N ASN A 86 18.91 -13.97 11.33
CA ASN A 86 18.20 -12.79 10.85
C ASN A 86 17.13 -13.16 9.81
N PHE A 87 16.27 -12.22 9.48
CA PHE A 87 15.33 -12.33 8.35
C PHE A 87 15.84 -11.53 7.17
N GLU A 88 15.72 -12.07 5.96
CA GLU A 88 15.73 -11.30 4.75
C GLU A 88 14.29 -11.04 4.35
N LEU A 89 13.93 -9.76 4.27
CA LEU A 89 12.64 -9.29 3.78
C LEU A 89 12.85 -8.52 2.50
N GLY A 90 12.23 -8.97 1.41
CA GLY A 90 12.13 -8.19 0.18
C GLY A 90 10.74 -7.59 0.06
N VAL A 91 10.71 -6.29 -0.22
CA VAL A 91 9.52 -5.53 -0.56
C VAL A 91 9.69 -5.02 -1.98
N HIS A 92 8.79 -5.39 -2.86
CA HIS A 92 8.83 -5.13 -4.29
C HIS A 92 7.66 -4.27 -4.69
N ILE A 93 7.92 -3.08 -5.20
CA ILE A 93 6.89 -2.14 -5.65
C ILE A 93 6.91 -2.09 -7.17
N ALA A 94 5.75 -2.13 -7.81
CA ALA A 94 5.61 -2.02 -9.25
C ALA A 94 6.40 -0.82 -9.81
N ASP A 95 7.24 -1.03 -10.82
CA ASP A 95 8.07 0.02 -11.44
C ASP A 95 7.25 0.80 -12.48
N VAL A 96 6.23 1.54 -11.99
CA VAL A 96 5.31 2.32 -12.81
C VAL A 96 6.05 3.35 -13.66
N SER A 97 7.09 3.98 -13.11
CA SER A 97 7.89 5.00 -13.78
C SER A 97 8.66 4.47 -15.00
N TYR A 98 8.81 3.14 -15.10
CA TYR A 98 9.36 2.51 -16.29
C TYR A 98 8.44 2.67 -17.50
N TYR A 99 7.14 2.60 -17.30
CA TYR A 99 6.11 2.67 -18.35
C TYR A 99 5.58 4.08 -18.55
N VAL A 100 5.43 4.86 -17.48
CA VAL A 100 4.96 6.25 -17.51
C VAL A 100 6.18 7.17 -17.59
N LYS A 101 6.47 7.68 -18.79
CA LYS A 101 7.64 8.52 -19.04
C LYS A 101 7.33 9.99 -18.81
N GLU A 102 8.29 10.73 -18.26
CA GLU A 102 8.19 12.16 -18.03
C GLU A 102 7.76 12.91 -19.30
N GLY A 103 6.74 13.75 -19.18
CA GLY A 103 6.19 14.56 -20.25
C GLY A 103 5.28 13.82 -21.24
N SER A 104 5.05 12.53 -21.06
CA SER A 104 4.08 11.75 -21.85
C SER A 104 2.63 12.17 -21.56
N GLU A 105 1.67 11.73 -22.35
CA GLU A 105 0.25 12.02 -22.08
C GLU A 105 -0.23 11.27 -20.83
N LEU A 106 0.30 10.07 -20.58
CA LEU A 106 0.08 9.32 -19.33
C LEU A 106 0.60 10.09 -18.10
N ASP A 107 1.81 10.65 -18.18
CA ASP A 107 2.42 11.42 -17.09
C ASP A 107 1.64 12.69 -16.79
N LYS A 108 1.27 13.45 -17.83
CA LYS A 108 0.46 14.67 -17.69
C LYS A 108 -0.89 14.39 -17.05
N GLU A 109 -1.56 13.33 -17.48
CA GLU A 109 -2.85 12.97 -16.92
C GLU A 109 -2.72 12.43 -15.48
N ALA A 110 -1.69 11.64 -15.18
CA ALA A 110 -1.40 11.20 -13.82
C ALA A 110 -1.12 12.38 -12.88
N LEU A 111 -0.38 13.38 -13.35
CA LEU A 111 -0.13 14.62 -12.61
C LEU A 111 -1.42 15.41 -12.38
N ASN A 112 -2.29 15.51 -13.40
CA ASN A 112 -3.57 16.18 -13.31
C ASN A 112 -4.50 15.52 -12.31
N ARG A 113 -4.63 14.18 -12.32
CA ARG A 113 -5.43 13.40 -11.36
C ARG A 113 -4.82 13.36 -9.96
N ALA A 114 -3.51 13.35 -9.85
CA ALA A 114 -2.70 13.30 -8.63
C ALA A 114 -2.87 12.03 -7.79
N THR A 115 -4.02 11.36 -7.82
CA THR A 115 -4.32 10.14 -7.03
C THR A 115 -5.43 9.32 -7.69
N SER A 116 -5.53 8.04 -7.34
CA SER A 116 -6.74 7.26 -7.57
C SER A 116 -7.77 7.59 -6.50
N VAL A 117 -9.05 7.64 -6.88
CA VAL A 117 -10.16 7.93 -5.97
C VAL A 117 -11.00 6.68 -5.78
N TYR A 118 -11.07 6.20 -4.54
CA TYR A 118 -11.82 5.01 -4.17
C TYR A 118 -13.15 5.42 -3.57
N VAL A 119 -14.24 5.06 -4.24
CA VAL A 119 -15.59 5.26 -3.75
C VAL A 119 -16.28 3.90 -3.51
N THR A 120 -17.48 3.93 -2.97
CA THR A 120 -18.15 2.73 -2.45
C THR A 120 -18.31 1.61 -3.47
N ASP A 121 -18.58 1.95 -4.73
CA ASP A 121 -18.97 1.01 -5.80
C ASP A 121 -17.93 0.91 -6.94
N ARG A 122 -16.97 1.84 -6.98
CA ARG A 122 -15.98 1.91 -8.08
C ARG A 122 -14.69 2.59 -7.65
N VAL A 123 -13.70 2.49 -8.53
CA VAL A 123 -12.43 3.23 -8.41
C VAL A 123 -12.33 4.13 -9.66
N VAL A 124 -11.98 5.40 -9.44
CA VAL A 124 -11.52 6.30 -10.51
C VAL A 124 -10.00 6.29 -10.47
N PRO A 125 -9.33 5.53 -11.33
CA PRO A 125 -7.90 5.30 -11.23
C PRO A 125 -7.09 6.51 -11.73
N MET A 126 -5.90 6.70 -11.18
CA MET A 126 -4.95 7.72 -11.64
C MET A 126 -4.36 7.38 -13.00
N LEU A 127 -4.20 6.10 -13.30
CA LEU A 127 -3.70 5.58 -14.58
C LEU A 127 -4.74 4.65 -15.22
N PRO A 128 -4.79 4.55 -16.57
CA PRO A 128 -5.67 3.60 -17.24
C PRO A 128 -5.51 2.17 -16.72
N GLU A 129 -6.61 1.41 -16.67
CA GLU A 129 -6.62 0.03 -16.13
C GLU A 129 -5.64 -0.91 -16.84
N ARG A 130 -5.31 -0.63 -18.12
CA ARG A 130 -4.29 -1.36 -18.85
C ARG A 130 -2.92 -1.31 -18.16
N LEU A 131 -2.61 -0.19 -17.47
CA LEU A 131 -1.41 -0.08 -16.65
C LEU A 131 -1.70 -0.57 -15.23
N SER A 132 -2.66 0.04 -14.53
CA SER A 132 -2.88 -0.19 -13.10
C SER A 132 -3.29 -1.63 -12.76
N ASN A 133 -4.13 -2.26 -13.58
CA ASN A 133 -4.58 -3.66 -13.40
C ASN A 133 -3.80 -4.63 -14.29
N GLY A 134 -3.04 -4.12 -15.28
CA GLY A 134 -2.29 -4.85 -16.29
C GLY A 134 -0.81 -4.99 -15.98
N ILE A 135 0.00 -4.27 -16.79
CA ILE A 135 1.47 -4.43 -16.75
C ILE A 135 2.10 -3.99 -15.44
N CYS A 136 1.54 -2.99 -14.74
CA CYS A 136 2.02 -2.52 -13.45
C CYS A 136 1.49 -3.36 -12.28
N SER A 137 0.39 -4.11 -12.46
CA SER A 137 -0.12 -4.99 -11.42
C SER A 137 0.74 -6.26 -11.30
N LEU A 138 1.20 -6.59 -10.08
CA LEU A 138 2.07 -7.72 -9.79
C LEU A 138 1.32 -9.06 -9.81
N ASN A 139 0.58 -9.28 -10.91
CA ASN A 139 -0.22 -10.47 -11.14
C ASN A 139 0.62 -11.77 -11.06
N PRO A 140 0.05 -12.89 -10.58
CA PRO A 140 0.78 -14.13 -10.41
C PRO A 140 1.19 -14.76 -11.74
N ASN A 141 2.35 -15.46 -11.73
CA ASN A 141 2.90 -16.25 -12.81
C ASN A 141 3.29 -15.46 -14.08
N VAL A 142 3.42 -14.15 -13.99
CA VAL A 142 3.92 -13.29 -15.07
C VAL A 142 5.10 -12.45 -14.59
N ASP A 143 6.02 -12.15 -15.49
CA ASP A 143 7.17 -11.32 -15.19
C ASP A 143 6.72 -9.86 -15.01
N ARG A 144 7.23 -9.20 -13.96
CA ARG A 144 6.92 -7.81 -13.66
C ARG A 144 8.17 -7.05 -13.23
N LEU A 145 8.29 -5.82 -13.71
CA LEU A 145 9.37 -4.93 -13.32
C LEU A 145 9.02 -4.27 -11.99
N THR A 146 9.98 -4.28 -11.08
CA THR A 146 9.79 -3.71 -9.74
C THR A 146 11.00 -2.89 -9.31
N GLN A 147 10.76 -1.97 -8.38
CA GLN A 147 11.78 -1.36 -7.53
C GLN A 147 11.71 -2.04 -6.17
N SER A 148 12.83 -2.54 -5.70
CA SER A 148 12.83 -3.43 -4.53
C SER A 148 13.75 -2.93 -3.45
N ALA A 149 13.28 -3.04 -2.21
CA ALA A 149 14.07 -2.91 -0.99
C ALA A 149 14.23 -4.32 -0.38
N ILE A 150 15.46 -4.83 -0.42
CA ILE A 150 15.81 -6.13 0.16
C ILE A 150 16.58 -5.84 1.45
N MET A 151 16.04 -6.24 2.59
CA MET A 151 16.50 -5.86 3.91
C MET A 151 16.84 -7.08 4.76
N GLU A 152 18.03 -7.07 5.36
CA GLU A 152 18.38 -8.01 6.43
C GLU A 152 18.00 -7.39 7.78
N ILE A 153 17.12 -8.06 8.52
CA ILE A 153 16.52 -7.57 9.77
C ILE A 153 16.91 -8.50 10.93
N ASP A 154 17.50 -7.93 11.98
CA ASP A 154 17.94 -8.67 13.16
C ASP A 154 16.77 -9.00 14.13
N ALA A 155 17.07 -9.78 15.17
CA ALA A 155 16.09 -10.17 16.19
C ALA A 155 15.56 -9.00 17.05
N LYS A 156 16.11 -7.79 16.89
CA LYS A 156 15.63 -6.56 17.55
C LYS A 156 14.79 -5.69 16.61
N GLY A 157 14.57 -6.11 15.37
CA GLY A 157 13.82 -5.38 14.35
C GLY A 157 14.64 -4.31 13.61
N ARG A 158 15.97 -4.29 13.76
CA ARG A 158 16.84 -3.31 13.12
C ARG A 158 17.26 -3.81 11.74
N VAL A 159 17.19 -2.98 10.74
CA VAL A 159 17.75 -3.23 9.42
C VAL A 159 19.27 -3.10 9.51
N VAL A 160 19.98 -4.22 9.40
CA VAL A 160 21.46 -4.27 9.53
C VAL A 160 22.16 -4.20 8.18
N LYS A 161 21.46 -4.55 7.11
CA LYS A 161 21.91 -4.45 5.72
C LYS A 161 20.72 -4.27 4.81
N HIS A 162 20.86 -3.49 3.74
CA HIS A 162 19.83 -3.37 2.71
C HIS A 162 20.42 -3.15 1.33
N THR A 163 19.63 -3.48 0.32
CA THR A 163 19.88 -3.19 -1.08
C THR A 163 18.61 -2.60 -1.68
N ILE A 164 18.73 -1.45 -2.33
CA ILE A 164 17.62 -0.82 -3.07
C ILE A 164 18.02 -0.88 -4.55
N THR A 165 17.23 -1.53 -5.37
CA THR A 165 17.57 -1.75 -6.78
C THR A 165 16.33 -2.03 -7.63
N GLN A 166 16.49 -1.85 -8.93
CA GLN A 166 15.50 -2.32 -9.91
C GLN A 166 15.60 -3.83 -10.05
N THR A 167 14.46 -4.50 -10.10
CA THR A 167 14.39 -5.96 -10.16
C THR A 167 13.36 -6.41 -11.18
N VAL A 168 13.42 -7.69 -11.54
CA VAL A 168 12.32 -8.41 -12.17
C VAL A 168 11.88 -9.53 -11.24
N ILE A 169 10.57 -9.63 -11.00
CA ILE A 169 9.96 -10.66 -10.17
C ILE A 169 8.91 -11.45 -10.97
N LYS A 170 8.55 -12.60 -10.42
CA LYS A 170 7.43 -13.41 -10.89
C LYS A 170 6.66 -13.91 -9.67
N THR A 171 5.58 -13.21 -9.31
CA THR A 171 4.81 -13.61 -8.14
C THR A 171 4.24 -15.01 -8.28
N THR A 172 4.37 -15.82 -7.24
CA THR A 172 3.91 -17.21 -7.23
C THR A 172 2.42 -17.30 -6.95
N PHE A 173 1.93 -16.44 -6.05
CA PHE A 173 0.53 -16.42 -5.61
C PHE A 173 0.03 -14.99 -5.42
N ARG A 174 -1.25 -14.79 -5.74
CA ARG A 174 -2.05 -13.68 -5.23
C ARG A 174 -2.81 -14.19 -4.01
N MET A 175 -2.47 -13.70 -2.83
CA MET A 175 -3.15 -14.02 -1.59
C MET A 175 -4.16 -12.93 -1.22
N THR A 176 -5.19 -13.30 -0.52
CA THR A 176 -6.05 -12.32 0.14
C THR A 176 -5.73 -12.24 1.63
N TYR A 177 -6.01 -11.07 2.24
CA TYR A 177 -5.89 -10.94 3.70
C TYR A 177 -6.67 -12.03 4.44
N SER A 178 -7.86 -12.38 3.94
CA SER A 178 -8.70 -13.45 4.50
C SER A 178 -7.99 -14.80 4.46
N ASP A 179 -7.45 -15.20 3.30
CA ASP A 179 -6.74 -16.49 3.18
C ASP A 179 -5.54 -16.59 4.12
N VAL A 180 -4.76 -15.50 4.22
CA VAL A 180 -3.59 -15.47 5.12
C VAL A 180 -4.02 -15.49 6.58
N ASN A 181 -5.06 -14.76 6.97
CA ASN A 181 -5.60 -14.79 8.33
C ASN A 181 -6.13 -16.20 8.68
N ASP A 182 -6.80 -16.90 7.74
CA ASP A 182 -7.28 -18.26 7.91
C ASP A 182 -6.11 -19.24 8.12
N ILE A 183 -5.03 -19.12 7.35
CA ILE A 183 -3.81 -19.94 7.52
C ILE A 183 -3.20 -19.69 8.90
N ILE A 184 -3.08 -18.43 9.32
CA ILE A 184 -2.53 -18.05 10.64
C ILE A 184 -3.42 -18.60 11.78
N ALA A 185 -4.75 -18.64 11.57
CA ALA A 185 -5.71 -19.21 12.51
C ALA A 185 -5.70 -20.74 12.56
N GLY A 186 -4.94 -21.41 11.69
CA GLY A 186 -4.78 -22.88 11.68
C GLY A 186 -5.78 -23.61 10.77
N ASN A 187 -6.37 -22.93 9.78
CA ASN A 187 -7.22 -23.57 8.77
C ASN A 187 -6.37 -24.52 7.91
N GLN A 188 -6.56 -25.83 8.11
CA GLN A 188 -5.76 -26.87 7.45
C GLN A 188 -6.02 -26.95 5.94
N GLU A 189 -7.25 -26.69 5.49
CA GLU A 189 -7.59 -26.70 4.06
C GLU A 189 -6.83 -25.59 3.31
N LYS A 190 -6.85 -24.37 3.85
CA LYS A 190 -6.09 -23.25 3.29
C LYS A 190 -4.58 -23.47 3.37
N ALA A 191 -4.09 -24.02 4.47
CA ALA A 191 -2.67 -24.36 4.62
C ALA A 191 -2.21 -25.41 3.61
N GLU A 192 -3.00 -26.44 3.31
CA GLU A 192 -2.66 -27.41 2.27
C GLU A 192 -2.77 -26.83 0.86
N GLN A 193 -3.79 -26.01 0.59
CA GLN A 193 -3.95 -25.31 -0.68
C GLN A 193 -2.72 -24.43 -1.01
N PHE A 194 -2.17 -23.75 -0.01
CA PHE A 194 -1.06 -22.81 -0.12
C PHE A 194 0.22 -23.30 0.55
N LYS A 195 0.41 -24.61 0.69
CA LYS A 195 1.53 -25.23 1.44
C LYS A 195 2.92 -24.73 1.07
N LYS A 196 3.10 -24.27 -0.19
CA LYS A 196 4.38 -23.75 -0.67
C LYS A 196 4.81 -22.47 0.06
N ILE A 197 3.86 -21.66 0.52
CA ILE A 197 4.13 -20.35 1.17
C ILE A 197 3.87 -20.36 2.68
N VAL A 198 3.30 -21.41 3.25
CA VAL A 198 3.07 -21.51 4.71
C VAL A 198 4.35 -21.22 5.51
N PRO A 199 5.55 -21.77 5.17
CA PRO A 199 6.77 -21.43 5.88
C PRO A 199 7.15 -19.95 5.79
N SER A 200 6.81 -19.28 4.67
CA SER A 200 7.01 -17.84 4.52
C SER A 200 6.05 -17.06 5.41
N ILE A 201 4.77 -17.45 5.47
CA ILE A 201 3.77 -16.83 6.36
C ILE A 201 4.20 -16.95 7.82
N ASP A 202 4.71 -18.09 8.26
CA ASP A 202 5.23 -18.29 9.62
C ASP A 202 6.39 -17.34 9.94
N ASN A 203 7.32 -17.18 9.00
CA ASN A 203 8.42 -16.22 9.14
C ASN A 203 7.91 -14.78 9.16
N MET A 204 6.92 -14.45 8.35
CA MET A 204 6.30 -13.11 8.29
C MET A 204 5.64 -12.76 9.62
N VAL A 205 4.89 -13.69 10.22
CA VAL A 205 4.27 -13.49 11.54
C VAL A 205 5.32 -13.25 12.62
N GLN A 206 6.43 -14.02 12.59
CA GLN A 206 7.52 -13.83 13.55
C GLN A 206 8.18 -12.45 13.38
N LEU A 207 8.49 -12.06 12.15
CA LEU A 207 9.09 -10.76 11.84
C LEU A 207 8.16 -9.62 12.21
N HIS A 208 6.87 -9.72 11.88
CA HIS A 208 5.87 -8.71 12.24
C HIS A 208 5.86 -8.46 13.76
N LYS A 209 5.83 -9.50 14.59
CA LYS A 209 5.88 -9.36 16.06
C LYS A 209 7.13 -8.63 16.54
N ILE A 210 8.26 -8.87 15.89
CA ILE A 210 9.53 -8.18 16.20
C ILE A 210 9.44 -6.69 15.84
N LEU A 211 8.97 -6.38 14.64
CA LEU A 211 8.81 -5.00 14.15
C LEU A 211 7.77 -4.23 14.97
N GLU A 212 6.64 -4.83 15.27
CA GLU A 212 5.60 -4.24 16.12
C GLU A 212 6.14 -3.93 17.52
N SER A 213 6.84 -4.89 18.14
CA SER A 213 7.48 -4.69 19.46
C SER A 213 8.52 -3.56 19.42
N MET A 214 9.31 -3.47 18.36
CA MET A 214 10.31 -2.41 18.17
C MET A 214 9.63 -1.05 18.04
N ARG A 215 8.59 -0.94 17.21
CA ARG A 215 7.80 0.28 17.05
C ARG A 215 7.15 0.71 18.35
N PHE A 216 6.56 -0.22 19.09
CA PHE A 216 5.94 0.05 20.38
C PHE A 216 6.96 0.61 21.41
N LYS A 217 8.15 0.03 21.47
CA LYS A 217 9.25 0.54 22.32
C LYS A 217 9.72 1.93 21.89
N ARG A 218 9.58 2.27 20.61
CA ARG A 218 9.89 3.60 20.05
C ARG A 218 8.78 4.62 20.31
N GLY A 219 7.62 4.20 20.85
CA GLY A 219 6.52 5.06 21.22
C GLY A 219 5.36 5.08 20.21
N ALA A 220 5.31 4.14 19.28
CA ALA A 220 4.16 4.04 18.35
C ALA A 220 2.88 3.71 19.12
N LEU A 221 1.80 4.41 18.80
CA LEU A 221 0.46 4.15 19.32
C LEU A 221 -0.30 3.24 18.36
N ASN A 222 -0.99 2.26 18.91
CA ASN A 222 -1.88 1.39 18.14
C ASN A 222 -3.31 1.83 18.41
N PHE A 223 -3.97 2.40 17.40
CA PHE A 223 -5.38 2.75 17.48
C PHE A 223 -6.21 1.67 16.81
N ASP A 224 -7.11 1.04 17.55
CA ASP A 224 -8.17 0.20 16.99
C ASP A 224 -9.33 1.13 16.60
N THR A 225 -9.34 1.58 15.36
CA THR A 225 -10.46 2.35 14.81
C THR A 225 -11.40 1.39 14.07
N ASN A 226 -12.68 1.48 14.38
CA ASN A 226 -13.70 0.77 13.63
C ASN A 226 -13.92 1.48 12.29
N GLU A 227 -13.62 0.81 11.18
CA GLU A 227 -13.96 1.27 9.83
C GLU A 227 -15.24 0.59 9.37
N ALA A 228 -16.22 1.37 8.92
CA ALA A 228 -17.41 0.84 8.29
C ALA A 228 -17.16 0.56 6.80
N LYS A 229 -17.52 -0.64 6.33
CA LYS A 229 -17.57 -0.99 4.92
C LYS A 229 -19.02 -1.08 4.49
N ILE A 230 -19.42 -0.27 3.50
CA ILE A 230 -20.73 -0.33 2.88
C ILE A 230 -20.70 -1.45 1.85
N MET A 231 -21.59 -2.40 1.99
CA MET A 231 -21.77 -3.49 1.02
C MET A 231 -22.81 -3.07 0.00
N VAL A 232 -22.45 -3.15 -1.27
CA VAL A 232 -23.37 -2.87 -2.38
C VAL A 232 -23.69 -4.14 -3.16
N ASN A 233 -24.90 -4.22 -3.72
CA ASN A 233 -25.28 -5.30 -4.63
C ASN A 233 -24.73 -5.06 -6.04
N LYS A 234 -25.05 -5.97 -6.98
CA LYS A 234 -24.59 -5.86 -8.37
C LYS A 234 -25.10 -4.62 -9.11
N GLU A 235 -26.20 -4.04 -8.63
CA GLU A 235 -26.82 -2.82 -9.14
C GLU A 235 -26.27 -1.55 -8.48
N GLY A 236 -25.23 -1.66 -7.60
CA GLY A 236 -24.63 -0.52 -6.89
C GLY A 236 -25.46 0.00 -5.71
N ARG A 237 -26.54 -0.71 -5.29
CA ARG A 237 -27.36 -0.28 -4.15
C ARG A 237 -26.78 -0.78 -2.82
N PRO A 238 -26.70 0.08 -1.79
CA PRO A 238 -26.28 -0.34 -0.47
C PRO A 238 -27.25 -1.41 0.09
N VAL A 239 -26.68 -2.52 0.59
CA VAL A 239 -27.45 -3.64 1.16
C VAL A 239 -27.11 -3.88 2.63
N ASP A 240 -25.91 -3.50 3.08
CA ASP A 240 -25.48 -3.66 4.46
C ASP A 240 -24.33 -2.72 4.80
N ILE A 241 -24.12 -2.50 6.10
CA ILE A 241 -22.94 -1.78 6.64
C ILE A 241 -22.27 -2.70 7.65
N VAL A 242 -21.08 -3.18 7.30
CA VAL A 242 -20.32 -4.09 8.14
C VAL A 242 -19.06 -3.41 8.71
N LEU A 243 -18.64 -3.82 9.90
CA LEU A 243 -17.37 -3.38 10.44
C LEU A 243 -16.23 -4.14 9.76
N ARG A 244 -15.28 -3.40 9.18
CA ARG A 244 -14.04 -3.97 8.66
C ARG A 244 -13.15 -4.38 9.83
N GLN A 245 -12.95 -5.68 10.00
CA GLN A 245 -11.99 -6.18 10.96
C GLN A 245 -10.60 -6.21 10.34
N ARG A 246 -9.63 -5.58 11.01
CA ARG A 246 -8.22 -5.65 10.64
C ARG A 246 -7.57 -6.84 11.33
N GLY A 247 -7.22 -7.86 10.55
CA GLY A 247 -6.55 -9.05 11.02
C GLY A 247 -5.04 -8.89 11.21
N ILE A 248 -4.36 -10.00 11.45
CA ILE A 248 -2.88 -10.03 11.56
C ILE A 248 -2.25 -9.77 10.20
N ALA A 249 -2.83 -10.28 9.11
CA ALA A 249 -2.28 -10.15 7.78
C ALA A 249 -2.17 -8.68 7.32
N GLU A 250 -3.21 -7.86 7.59
CA GLU A 250 -3.20 -6.43 7.25
C GLU A 250 -2.12 -5.68 8.03
N ARG A 251 -2.01 -5.92 9.34
CA ARG A 251 -1.00 -5.30 10.21
C ARG A 251 0.42 -5.74 9.87
N MET A 252 0.57 -6.96 9.38
CA MET A 252 1.83 -7.54 8.95
C MET A 252 2.36 -6.84 7.70
N ILE A 253 1.53 -6.71 6.66
CA ILE A 253 1.88 -5.98 5.42
C ILE A 253 2.16 -4.52 5.74
N GLU A 254 1.33 -3.85 6.56
CA GLU A 254 1.61 -2.49 7.03
C GLU A 254 3.00 -2.37 7.68
N SER A 255 3.38 -3.32 8.53
CA SER A 255 4.70 -3.31 9.19
C SER A 255 5.84 -3.44 8.19
N PHE A 256 5.66 -4.25 7.12
CA PHE A 256 6.68 -4.44 6.08
C PHE A 256 6.80 -3.22 5.16
N MET A 257 5.67 -2.60 4.80
CA MET A 257 5.69 -1.34 4.04
C MET A 257 6.35 -0.22 4.84
N LEU A 258 6.06 -0.11 6.14
CA LEU A 258 6.67 0.90 7.00
C LEU A 258 8.19 0.73 7.09
N VAL A 259 8.70 -0.48 7.35
CA VAL A 259 10.14 -0.71 7.43
C VAL A 259 10.85 -0.47 6.10
N ALA A 260 10.20 -0.81 4.97
CA ALA A 260 10.73 -0.52 3.64
C ALA A 260 10.78 0.99 3.37
N ASN A 261 9.70 1.71 3.64
CA ASN A 261 9.64 3.16 3.49
C ASN A 261 10.66 3.88 4.35
N GLU A 262 10.80 3.49 5.64
CA GLU A 262 11.81 4.03 6.55
C GLU A 262 13.24 3.77 6.01
N THR A 263 13.50 2.55 5.52
CA THR A 263 14.82 2.15 4.99
C THR A 263 15.18 2.96 3.74
N VAL A 264 14.24 3.12 2.80
CA VAL A 264 14.46 3.91 1.58
C VAL A 264 14.68 5.38 1.93
N ALA A 265 13.85 5.96 2.79
CA ALA A 265 13.98 7.35 3.21
C ALA A 265 15.32 7.60 3.90
N GLU A 266 15.72 6.74 4.83
CA GLU A 266 17.01 6.83 5.53
C GLU A 266 18.21 6.69 4.59
N HIS A 267 18.13 5.79 3.61
CA HIS A 267 19.18 5.57 2.61
C HIS A 267 19.48 6.85 1.84
N PHE A 268 18.46 7.48 1.25
CA PHE A 268 18.63 8.70 0.46
C PHE A 268 19.00 9.90 1.32
N ALA A 269 18.49 9.99 2.56
CA ALA A 269 18.87 11.03 3.51
C ALA A 269 20.35 10.95 3.88
N LYS A 270 20.88 9.75 4.15
CA LYS A 270 22.31 9.55 4.45
C LYS A 270 23.24 9.88 3.29
N LEU A 271 22.76 9.70 2.05
CA LEU A 271 23.51 10.04 0.84
C LEU A 271 23.43 11.53 0.48
N ASN A 272 22.60 12.32 1.16
CA ASN A 272 22.30 13.71 0.83
C ASN A 272 21.85 13.90 -0.63
N LEU A 273 21.13 12.94 -1.18
CA LEU A 273 20.58 13.02 -2.52
C LEU A 273 19.21 13.68 -2.49
N PRO A 274 18.84 14.44 -3.55
CA PRO A 274 17.48 14.95 -3.70
C PRO A 274 16.49 13.78 -3.70
N PHE A 275 15.48 13.85 -2.83
CA PHE A 275 14.44 12.82 -2.71
C PHE A 275 13.14 13.46 -2.22
N ILE A 276 12.01 12.90 -2.60
CA ILE A 276 10.70 13.35 -2.13
C ILE A 276 10.32 12.57 -0.90
N TYR A 277 10.28 13.24 0.26
CA TYR A 277 9.89 12.64 1.53
C TYR A 277 8.43 12.95 1.84
N ARG A 278 7.70 11.93 2.31
CA ARG A 278 6.42 12.17 2.99
C ARG A 278 6.70 12.45 4.46
N ILE A 279 6.32 13.63 4.90
CA ILE A 279 6.50 14.06 6.30
C ILE A 279 5.14 14.34 6.94
N HIS A 280 5.12 14.29 8.26
CA HIS A 280 4.04 14.83 9.08
C HIS A 280 4.58 16.02 9.88
N GLU A 281 3.86 17.12 9.85
CA GLU A 281 4.17 18.28 10.69
C GLU A 281 3.89 17.97 12.15
N GLU A 282 4.48 18.77 13.04
CA GLU A 282 4.21 18.68 14.47
C GLU A 282 2.72 18.98 14.75
N PRO A 283 2.09 18.24 15.68
CA PRO A 283 0.71 18.51 16.05
C PRO A 283 0.56 19.94 16.58
N LYS A 284 -0.48 20.64 16.13
CA LYS A 284 -0.78 21.98 16.64
C LYS A 284 -1.01 21.91 18.16
N ALA A 285 -0.38 22.80 18.93
CA ALA A 285 -0.48 22.83 20.39
C ALA A 285 -1.95 22.84 20.89
N GLU A 286 -2.83 23.55 20.18
CA GLU A 286 -4.27 23.56 20.49
C GLU A 286 -4.92 22.17 20.36
N LYS A 287 -4.56 21.37 19.35
CA LYS A 287 -5.09 20.00 19.19
C LYS A 287 -4.55 19.07 20.27
N VAL A 288 -3.29 19.24 20.65
CA VAL A 288 -2.68 18.49 21.76
C VAL A 288 -3.38 18.83 23.08
N GLN A 289 -3.66 20.12 23.34
CA GLN A 289 -4.38 20.52 24.55
C GLN A 289 -5.80 19.95 24.59
N LYS A 290 -6.55 20.02 23.48
CA LYS A 290 -7.88 19.40 23.37
C LYS A 290 -7.85 17.90 23.66
N PHE A 291 -6.82 17.20 23.20
CA PHE A 291 -6.63 15.78 23.49
C PHE A 291 -6.36 15.53 24.98
N ILE A 292 -5.50 16.35 25.61
CA ILE A 292 -5.21 16.26 27.05
C ILE A 292 -6.49 16.51 27.87
N ASP A 293 -7.25 17.53 27.52
CA ASP A 293 -8.51 17.87 28.21
C ASP A 293 -9.53 16.74 28.05
N TYR A 294 -9.66 16.19 26.86
CA TYR A 294 -10.52 15.05 26.59
C TYR A 294 -10.11 13.81 27.39
N ALA A 295 -8.84 13.43 27.38
CA ALA A 295 -8.33 12.30 28.16
C ALA A 295 -8.54 12.51 29.67
N SER A 296 -8.37 13.75 30.14
CA SER A 296 -8.59 14.10 31.53
C SER A 296 -10.05 13.93 31.97
N SER A 297 -11.00 14.13 31.07
CA SER A 297 -12.44 13.91 31.36
C SER A 297 -12.75 12.42 31.63
N PHE A 298 -11.89 11.49 31.20
CA PHE A 298 -11.96 10.06 31.52
C PHE A 298 -11.05 9.65 32.70
N GLY A 299 -10.50 10.62 33.44
CA GLY A 299 -9.60 10.36 34.55
C GLY A 299 -8.17 9.96 34.16
N ILE A 300 -7.84 10.05 32.89
CA ILE A 300 -6.50 9.74 32.37
C ILE A 300 -5.64 11.01 32.47
N ARG A 301 -4.62 10.98 33.33
CA ARG A 301 -3.67 12.09 33.45
C ARG A 301 -2.51 11.88 32.50
N ILE A 302 -2.35 12.78 31.55
CA ILE A 302 -1.20 12.81 30.64
C ILE A 302 -0.18 13.80 31.21
N TYR A 303 1.03 13.30 31.50
CA TYR A 303 2.13 14.10 32.01
C TYR A 303 3.12 14.36 30.88
N GLY A 304 3.48 15.60 30.66
CA GLY A 304 4.49 16.02 29.69
C GLY A 304 4.13 17.34 29.01
N THR A 305 5.09 17.89 28.30
CA THR A 305 4.87 19.05 27.43
C THR A 305 4.36 18.56 26.06
N ALA A 306 3.74 19.45 25.28
CA ALA A 306 3.33 19.15 23.89
C ALA A 306 4.48 18.52 23.09
N LEU A 307 5.73 18.95 23.32
CA LEU A 307 6.94 18.41 22.73
C LEU A 307 7.24 16.94 23.11
N SER A 308 6.94 16.52 24.33
CA SER A 308 7.17 15.12 24.74
C SER A 308 6.13 14.16 24.18
N LEU A 309 4.91 14.63 23.88
CA LEU A 309 3.86 13.87 23.23
C LEU A 309 4.09 13.69 21.72
N ILE A 310 4.80 14.63 21.09
CA ILE A 310 5.20 14.57 19.68
C ILE A 310 6.12 13.36 19.41
N HIS A 311 7.02 13.03 20.31
CA HIS A 311 7.90 11.87 20.20
C HIS A 311 7.16 10.52 20.29
N ILE A 312 5.91 10.52 20.74
CA ILE A 312 5.07 9.32 20.85
C ILE A 312 4.33 9.03 19.54
N SER A 313 4.10 10.05 18.69
CA SER A 313 3.23 9.96 17.52
C SER A 313 3.95 9.86 16.15
N GLU A 314 5.29 9.95 16.11
CA GLU A 314 6.03 9.93 14.83
C GLU A 314 6.99 8.74 14.70
N PRO A 315 6.63 7.71 13.93
CA PRO A 315 7.57 6.63 13.60
C PRO A 315 8.50 6.93 12.41
N THR A 316 8.41 8.08 11.73
CA THR A 316 9.03 8.29 10.42
C THR A 316 10.03 9.44 10.31
N ARG A 317 10.50 10.06 11.42
CA ARG A 317 11.60 11.03 11.31
C ARG A 317 12.95 10.32 11.30
N PRO A 318 13.78 10.51 10.25
CA PRO A 318 15.20 10.33 10.40
C PRO A 318 15.70 11.40 11.40
N TYR A 319 16.47 10.99 12.39
CA TYR A 319 17.12 11.90 13.32
C TYR A 319 18.00 12.89 12.54
N SER A 320 17.74 14.15 12.70
CA SER A 320 18.66 15.23 12.30
C SER A 320 19.87 15.26 13.22
#